data_84cc1b027b1a610cfa39e83e5160b34e
#
_entry.id   84cc1b027b1a610cfa39e83e5160b34e
#
_cell.length_a   1.000
_cell.length_b   1.000
_cell.length_c   1.000
_cell.angle_alpha   90.00
_cell.angle_beta   90.00
_cell.angle_gamma   90.00
#
_symmetry.space_group_name_H-M   'P 1'
#
loop_
_entity.id
_entity.type
_entity.pdbx_description
1 polymer ?
#
loop_
_entity_poly.entity_id
_entity_poly.type
_entity_poly.pdbx_seq_one_letter_code
_entity_poly.pdbx_strand_id
1 'polypeptide(L)'
;MKKKTKIIIIGTVVLLLLVLGIIILILNQYEKETIEKRVVKEYRDSQTITCIKEKNAANVEETEEVYMEKGVVITRTNTARWSNSDSLENSCKYYTNKTAGLTGKPGVNVSTNCNETSGVSTIIYTLAEIDKEDIRLKQFDYIDSENHFNYNSWIIYMEQGGYSCTIKY
;
A
#
# COMPACT_ATOMS: atom_id res chain seq x y z
N MET A 1 61.59 8.83 -9.63
CA MET A 1 60.38 8.30 -10.33
C MET A 1 59.22 7.92 -9.40
N LYS A 2 59.40 7.36 -8.21
CA LYS A 2 58.30 6.89 -7.32
C LYS A 2 57.30 7.97 -6.82
N LYS A 3 57.70 9.24 -6.69
CA LYS A 3 56.81 10.32 -6.17
C LYS A 3 55.77 10.78 -7.22
N LYS A 4 56.15 10.91 -8.48
CA LYS A 4 55.26 11.35 -9.58
C LYS A 4 54.17 10.32 -9.85
N THR A 5 54.45 9.03 -9.80
CA THR A 5 53.51 7.94 -10.02
C THR A 5 52.43 7.90 -8.90
N LYS A 6 52.80 8.15 -7.63
CA LYS A 6 51.84 8.23 -6.55
C LYS A 6 50.85 9.40 -6.69
N ILE A 7 51.32 10.55 -7.12
CA ILE A 7 50.48 11.73 -7.35
C ILE A 7 49.48 11.48 -8.51
N ILE A 8 49.89 10.82 -9.57
CA ILE A 8 49.03 10.47 -10.71
C ILE A 8 47.93 9.47 -10.25
N ILE A 9 48.29 8.44 -9.45
CA ILE A 9 47.34 7.45 -8.98
C ILE A 9 46.28 8.10 -8.01
N ILE A 10 46.73 8.97 -7.13
CA ILE A 10 45.81 9.70 -6.22
C ILE A 10 44.88 10.60 -7.03
N GLY A 11 45.41 11.34 -8.02
CA GLY A 11 44.59 12.20 -8.88
C GLY A 11 43.53 11.42 -9.67
N THR A 12 43.90 10.24 -10.21
CA THR A 12 42.93 9.37 -10.94
C THR A 12 41.84 8.80 -10.00
N VAL A 13 42.19 8.40 -8.80
CA VAL A 13 41.21 7.89 -7.83
C VAL A 13 40.24 8.99 -7.41
N VAL A 14 40.72 10.20 -7.12
CA VAL A 14 39.86 11.34 -6.77
C VAL A 14 38.93 11.71 -7.93
N LEU A 15 39.44 11.71 -9.18
CA LEU A 15 38.64 11.98 -10.37
C LEU A 15 37.53 10.91 -10.54
N LEU A 16 37.86 9.64 -10.35
CA LEU A 16 36.89 8.54 -10.41
C LEU A 16 35.78 8.67 -9.36
N LEU A 17 36.14 9.05 -8.12
CA LEU A 17 35.16 9.27 -7.05
C LEU A 17 34.25 10.46 -7.34
N LEU A 18 34.77 11.54 -7.92
CA LEU A 18 33.96 12.69 -8.33
C LEU A 18 32.98 12.33 -9.46
N VAL A 19 33.43 11.57 -10.46
CA VAL A 19 32.56 11.10 -11.55
C VAL A 19 31.46 10.19 -11.01
N LEU A 20 31.81 9.26 -10.09
CA LEU A 20 30.84 8.36 -9.46
C LEU A 20 29.79 9.15 -8.65
N GLY A 21 30.24 10.17 -7.90
CA GLY A 21 29.35 11.05 -7.15
C GLY A 21 28.37 11.82 -8.04
N ILE A 22 28.85 12.31 -9.18
CA ILE A 22 27.99 13.01 -10.17
C ILE A 22 26.98 12.04 -10.79
N ILE A 23 27.38 10.81 -11.13
CA ILE A 23 26.46 9.78 -11.65
C ILE A 23 25.36 9.47 -10.64
N ILE A 24 25.70 9.29 -9.37
CA ILE A 24 24.71 9.02 -8.31
C ILE A 24 23.72 10.19 -8.16
N LEU A 25 24.21 11.45 -8.22
CA LEU A 25 23.35 12.62 -8.16
C LEU A 25 22.41 12.72 -9.38
N ILE A 26 22.90 12.42 -10.57
CA ILE A 26 22.09 12.40 -11.80
C ILE A 26 21.03 11.29 -11.72
N LEU A 27 21.40 10.10 -11.27
CA LEU A 27 20.45 8.99 -11.10
C LEU A 27 19.36 9.33 -10.08
N ASN A 28 19.72 9.90 -8.94
CA ASN A 28 18.76 10.34 -7.93
C ASN A 28 17.83 11.47 -8.43
N GLN A 29 18.34 12.41 -9.24
CA GLN A 29 17.49 13.42 -9.86
C GLN A 29 16.57 12.82 -10.93
N TYR A 30 17.08 11.89 -11.73
CA TYR A 30 16.29 11.21 -12.77
C TYR A 30 15.15 10.37 -12.14
N GLU A 31 15.43 9.71 -11.02
CA GLU A 31 14.44 8.95 -10.27
C GLU A 31 13.35 9.87 -9.68
N LYS A 32 13.74 11.00 -9.07
CA LYS A 32 12.81 12.02 -8.58
C LYS A 32 11.95 12.63 -9.70
N GLU A 33 12.54 13.04 -10.83
CA GLU A 33 11.76 13.57 -11.96
C GLU A 33 10.84 12.54 -12.59
N THR A 34 11.23 11.26 -12.61
CA THR A 34 10.39 10.19 -13.14
C THR A 34 9.21 9.92 -12.20
N ILE A 35 9.43 9.99 -10.90
CA ILE A 35 8.39 9.86 -9.89
C ILE A 35 7.44 11.08 -9.95
N GLU A 36 7.96 12.33 -10.00
CA GLU A 36 7.13 13.53 -10.13
C GLU A 36 6.32 13.54 -11.43
N LYS A 37 6.91 13.18 -12.56
CA LYS A 37 6.19 13.11 -13.84
C LYS A 37 5.13 12.00 -13.85
N ARG A 38 5.34 10.88 -13.15
CA ARG A 38 4.27 9.88 -12.94
C ARG A 38 3.16 10.45 -12.07
N VAL A 39 3.48 11.07 -10.96
CA VAL A 39 2.51 11.67 -10.04
C VAL A 39 1.65 12.73 -10.74
N VAL A 40 2.26 13.61 -11.54
CA VAL A 40 1.52 14.68 -12.27
C VAL A 40 0.67 14.13 -13.43
N LYS A 41 1.02 12.97 -14.01
CA LYS A 41 0.25 12.37 -15.12
C LYS A 41 -0.93 11.52 -14.66
N GLU A 42 -1.02 11.20 -13.38
CA GLU A 42 -1.93 10.20 -12.82
C GLU A 42 -3.13 10.76 -12.01
N TYR A 43 -3.28 12.07 -11.86
CA TYR A 43 -4.51 12.66 -11.31
C TYR A 43 -5.63 12.62 -12.36
N ARG A 44 -6.04 11.41 -12.74
CA ARG A 44 -7.27 11.20 -13.52
C ARG A 44 -8.47 11.34 -12.60
N ASP A 45 -9.64 11.58 -13.21
CA ASP A 45 -10.86 11.92 -12.47
C ASP A 45 -11.25 10.85 -11.43
N SER A 46 -10.98 9.57 -11.72
CA SER A 46 -11.17 8.48 -10.75
C SER A 46 -10.16 7.35 -10.95
N GLN A 47 -9.77 6.70 -9.86
CA GLN A 47 -8.85 5.57 -9.84
C GLN A 47 -9.25 4.55 -8.78
N THR A 48 -9.05 3.28 -9.09
CA THR A 48 -9.19 2.19 -8.13
C THR A 48 -7.90 1.39 -8.06
N ILE A 49 -7.33 1.27 -6.87
CA ILE A 49 -6.20 0.38 -6.61
C ILE A 49 -6.73 -0.85 -5.90
N THR A 50 -6.48 -2.02 -6.46
CA THR A 50 -6.86 -3.31 -5.88
C THR A 50 -5.62 -4.13 -5.60
N CYS A 51 -5.42 -4.52 -4.35
CA CYS A 51 -4.35 -5.40 -3.90
C CYS A 51 -4.95 -6.71 -3.39
N ILE A 52 -4.53 -7.83 -3.95
CA ILE A 52 -5.03 -9.16 -3.63
C ILE A 52 -3.89 -9.99 -3.04
N LYS A 53 -4.13 -10.56 -1.89
CA LYS A 53 -3.30 -11.61 -1.30
C LYS A 53 -3.97 -12.95 -1.55
N GLU A 54 -3.28 -13.79 -2.29
CA GLU A 54 -3.75 -15.12 -2.59
C GLU A 54 -3.96 -15.96 -1.31
N LYS A 55 -4.72 -17.02 -1.44
CA LYS A 55 -5.10 -17.90 -0.34
C LYS A 55 -3.89 -18.38 0.44
N ASN A 56 -3.92 -18.10 1.73
CA ASN A 56 -2.93 -18.57 2.70
C ASN A 56 -3.20 -20.04 3.10
N ALA A 57 -2.40 -20.55 4.05
CA ALA A 57 -2.56 -21.91 4.59
C ALA A 57 -3.94 -22.17 5.24
N ALA A 58 -4.64 -21.11 5.68
CA ALA A 58 -6.01 -21.19 6.19
C ALA A 58 -7.08 -21.03 5.10
N ASN A 59 -6.68 -21.09 3.82
CA ASN A 59 -7.55 -20.93 2.65
C ASN A 59 -8.32 -19.60 2.61
N VAL A 60 -7.71 -18.54 3.15
CA VAL A 60 -8.23 -17.17 3.18
C VAL A 60 -7.57 -16.32 2.10
N GLU A 61 -8.39 -15.73 1.24
CA GLU A 61 -8.01 -14.68 0.29
C GLU A 61 -8.36 -13.32 0.87
N GLU A 62 -7.43 -12.38 0.84
CA GLU A 62 -7.65 -11.00 1.27
C GLU A 62 -7.56 -10.04 0.10
N THR A 63 -8.50 -9.11 0.01
CA THR A 63 -8.52 -8.04 -1.00
C THR A 63 -8.61 -6.70 -0.29
N GLU A 64 -7.70 -5.80 -0.63
CA GLU A 64 -7.74 -4.39 -0.25
C GLU A 64 -8.02 -3.55 -1.50
N GLU A 65 -9.04 -2.70 -1.44
CA GLU A 65 -9.40 -1.82 -2.53
C GLU A 65 -9.48 -0.38 -2.06
N VAL A 66 -8.84 0.53 -2.79
CA VAL A 66 -8.86 1.97 -2.53
C VAL A 66 -9.43 2.68 -3.75
N TYR A 67 -10.58 3.32 -3.59
CA TYR A 67 -11.17 4.18 -4.61
C TYR A 67 -10.84 5.65 -4.32
N MET A 68 -10.36 6.34 -5.35
CA MET A 68 -9.94 7.73 -5.29
C MET A 68 -10.56 8.56 -6.38
N GLU A 69 -10.82 9.83 -6.07
CA GLU A 69 -11.17 10.88 -7.03
C GLU A 69 -10.17 12.03 -6.89
N LYS A 70 -9.54 12.40 -8.00
CA LYS A 70 -8.55 13.49 -8.05
C LYS A 70 -7.44 13.37 -6.99
N GLY A 71 -7.00 12.13 -6.72
CA GLY A 71 -5.96 11.83 -5.72
C GLY A 71 -6.43 11.79 -4.27
N VAL A 72 -7.71 12.07 -4.01
CA VAL A 72 -8.32 12.00 -2.68
C VAL A 72 -9.02 10.66 -2.50
N VAL A 73 -8.74 9.96 -1.41
CA VAL A 73 -9.41 8.69 -1.09
C VAL A 73 -10.86 8.95 -0.70
N ILE A 74 -11.77 8.34 -1.42
CA ILE A 74 -13.21 8.37 -1.13
C ILE A 74 -13.59 7.19 -0.25
N THR A 75 -13.23 5.97 -0.71
CA THR A 75 -13.49 4.76 0.07
C THR A 75 -12.29 3.83 0.08
N ARG A 76 -12.20 3.07 1.16
CA ARG A 76 -11.30 1.93 1.27
C ARG A 76 -12.09 0.71 1.70
N THR A 77 -11.90 -0.40 1.00
CA THR A 77 -12.60 -1.66 1.25
C THR A 77 -11.60 -2.76 1.57
N ASN A 78 -11.78 -3.44 2.69
CA ASN A 78 -11.08 -4.66 3.03
C ASN A 78 -12.06 -5.81 2.92
N THR A 79 -11.72 -6.84 2.15
CA THR A 79 -12.54 -8.05 1.99
C THR A 79 -11.68 -9.28 2.26
N ALA A 80 -12.15 -10.14 3.16
CA ALA A 80 -11.58 -11.47 3.38
C ALA A 80 -12.60 -12.53 2.96
N ARG A 81 -12.17 -13.50 2.16
CA ARG A 81 -12.98 -14.65 1.71
C ARG A 81 -12.28 -15.94 2.09
N TRP A 82 -13.03 -16.88 2.62
CA TRP A 82 -12.52 -18.21 2.97
C TRP A 82 -13.50 -19.30 2.56
N SER A 83 -12.98 -20.47 2.25
CA SER A 83 -13.78 -21.61 1.84
C SER A 83 -13.07 -22.94 2.15
N ASN A 84 -13.84 -23.98 2.44
CA ASN A 84 -13.38 -25.37 2.58
C ASN A 84 -12.14 -25.54 3.48
N SER A 85 -12.11 -24.90 4.63
CA SER A 85 -11.01 -25.07 5.59
C SER A 85 -11.48 -25.83 6.82
N ASP A 86 -10.62 -26.67 7.36
CA ASP A 86 -10.80 -27.29 8.67
C ASP A 86 -10.90 -26.27 9.81
N SER A 87 -10.62 -25.00 9.49
CA SER A 87 -10.68 -23.85 10.38
C SER A 87 -11.82 -22.87 10.06
N LEU A 88 -12.85 -23.29 9.33
CA LEU A 88 -13.96 -22.41 8.90
C LEU A 88 -14.60 -21.68 10.07
N GLU A 89 -14.91 -22.40 11.16
CA GLU A 89 -15.48 -21.83 12.38
C GLU A 89 -14.52 -20.82 13.02
N ASN A 90 -13.23 -21.13 13.07
CA ASN A 90 -12.19 -20.24 13.60
C ASN A 90 -12.05 -18.98 12.77
N SER A 91 -12.07 -19.11 11.43
CA SER A 91 -12.03 -17.96 10.53
C SER A 91 -13.26 -17.08 10.69
N CYS A 92 -14.45 -17.67 10.75
CA CYS A 92 -15.68 -16.93 10.98
C CYS A 92 -15.66 -16.19 12.31
N LYS A 93 -15.30 -16.86 13.40
CA LYS A 93 -15.17 -16.25 14.72
C LYS A 93 -14.12 -15.12 14.75
N TYR A 94 -12.97 -15.35 14.10
CA TYR A 94 -11.91 -14.33 13.99
C TYR A 94 -12.41 -13.06 13.31
N TYR A 95 -13.01 -13.18 12.12
CA TYR A 95 -13.46 -12.01 11.37
C TYR A 95 -14.68 -11.34 12.01
N THR A 96 -15.59 -12.08 12.64
CA THR A 96 -16.68 -11.51 13.43
C THR A 96 -16.14 -10.68 14.60
N ASN A 97 -15.16 -11.19 15.33
CA ASN A 97 -14.53 -10.45 16.42
C ASN A 97 -13.75 -9.23 15.95
N LYS A 98 -13.01 -9.37 14.81
CA LYS A 98 -12.27 -8.28 14.18
C LYS A 98 -13.20 -7.12 13.81
N THR A 99 -14.38 -7.41 13.29
CA THR A 99 -15.34 -6.39 12.84
C THR A 99 -16.21 -5.83 13.97
N ALA A 100 -16.40 -6.57 15.08
CA ALA A 100 -17.24 -6.15 16.20
C ALA A 100 -16.82 -4.79 16.79
N GLY A 101 -15.51 -4.54 16.92
CA GLY A 101 -14.97 -3.27 17.41
C GLY A 101 -15.15 -2.08 16.46
N LEU A 102 -15.55 -2.33 15.21
CA LEU A 102 -15.76 -1.31 14.17
C LEU A 102 -17.25 -1.05 13.91
N THR A 103 -18.12 -1.93 14.36
CA THR A 103 -19.58 -1.81 14.16
C THR A 103 -20.12 -0.55 14.83
N GLY A 104 -20.88 0.23 14.08
CA GLY A 104 -21.51 1.47 14.54
C GLY A 104 -20.59 2.70 14.60
N LYS A 105 -19.33 2.58 14.18
CA LYS A 105 -18.46 3.75 14.05
C LYS A 105 -18.85 4.56 12.82
N PRO A 106 -18.84 5.91 12.90
CA PRO A 106 -19.13 6.78 11.76
C PRO A 106 -18.24 6.44 10.55
N GLY A 107 -18.82 6.41 9.37
CA GLY A 107 -18.10 6.14 8.11
C GLY A 107 -17.57 4.71 7.96
N VAL A 108 -17.93 3.80 8.87
CA VAL A 108 -17.50 2.39 8.80
C VAL A 108 -18.70 1.48 8.63
N ASN A 109 -18.71 0.76 7.52
CA ASN A 109 -19.70 -0.28 7.26
C ASN A 109 -19.02 -1.65 7.33
N VAL A 110 -19.55 -2.55 8.14
CA VAL A 110 -19.02 -3.90 8.35
C VAL A 110 -20.08 -4.95 8.08
N SER A 111 -19.66 -6.04 7.44
CA SER A 111 -20.50 -7.21 7.22
C SER A 111 -19.66 -8.47 7.33
N THR A 112 -20.13 -9.48 8.06
CA THR A 112 -19.51 -10.80 8.09
C THR A 112 -20.62 -11.83 7.94
N ASN A 113 -20.55 -12.61 6.87
CA ASN A 113 -21.49 -13.67 6.54
C ASN A 113 -20.76 -15.00 6.51
N CYS A 114 -21.24 -15.99 7.21
CA CYS A 114 -20.68 -17.33 7.28
C CYS A 114 -21.78 -18.36 6.96
N ASN A 115 -21.42 -19.38 6.23
CA ASN A 115 -22.23 -20.57 6.03
C ASN A 115 -21.41 -21.83 6.34
N GLU A 116 -21.95 -23.01 6.08
CA GLU A 116 -21.31 -24.28 6.41
C GLU A 116 -20.03 -24.58 5.61
N THR A 117 -19.80 -23.92 4.49
CA THR A 117 -18.68 -24.20 3.58
C THR A 117 -17.77 -23.02 3.29
N SER A 118 -18.21 -21.80 3.59
CA SER A 118 -17.49 -20.58 3.24
C SER A 118 -17.90 -19.39 4.11
N GLY A 119 -17.12 -18.33 4.04
CA GLY A 119 -17.48 -17.06 4.63
C GLY A 119 -16.86 -15.88 3.89
N VAL A 120 -17.45 -14.72 4.11
CA VAL A 120 -16.95 -13.45 3.62
C VAL A 120 -17.10 -12.38 4.71
N SER A 121 -16.05 -11.60 4.90
CA SER A 121 -16.05 -10.43 5.77
C SER A 121 -15.64 -9.21 4.95
N THR A 122 -16.41 -8.14 5.03
CA THR A 122 -16.14 -6.89 4.31
C THR A 122 -16.19 -5.72 5.31
N ILE A 123 -15.21 -4.84 5.20
CA ILE A 123 -15.15 -3.58 5.94
C ILE A 123 -14.98 -2.47 4.91
N ILE A 124 -15.88 -1.50 4.91
CA ILE A 124 -15.83 -0.33 4.03
C ILE A 124 -15.65 0.91 4.91
N TYR A 125 -14.62 1.69 4.60
CA TYR A 125 -14.34 2.98 5.22
C TYR A 125 -14.66 4.10 4.23
N THR A 126 -15.55 5.03 4.62
CA THR A 126 -15.84 6.27 3.88
C THR A 126 -15.01 7.39 4.50
N LEU A 127 -13.92 7.80 3.83
CA LEU A 127 -12.86 8.62 4.45
C LEU A 127 -13.32 10.00 4.91
N ALA A 128 -14.35 10.56 4.30
CA ALA A 128 -14.93 11.85 4.71
C ALA A 128 -15.68 11.79 6.05
N GLU A 129 -16.06 10.59 6.49
CA GLU A 129 -16.95 10.39 7.63
C GLU A 129 -16.24 9.76 8.83
N ILE A 130 -15.05 9.16 8.63
CA ILE A 130 -14.34 8.47 9.70
C ILE A 130 -13.56 9.42 10.58
N ASP A 131 -13.50 9.10 11.87
CA ASP A 131 -12.49 9.64 12.79
C ASP A 131 -11.22 8.78 12.71
N LYS A 132 -10.19 9.31 12.04
CA LYS A 132 -8.91 8.61 11.85
C LYS A 132 -8.16 8.38 13.16
N GLU A 133 -8.37 9.22 14.17
CA GLU A 133 -7.73 9.06 15.49
C GLU A 133 -8.40 7.93 16.29
N ASP A 134 -9.72 7.76 16.15
CA ASP A 134 -10.46 6.68 16.78
C ASP A 134 -10.20 5.32 16.09
N ILE A 135 -9.97 5.34 14.77
CA ILE A 135 -9.68 4.15 13.97
C ILE A 135 -8.17 4.08 13.70
N ARG A 136 -7.38 3.76 14.71
CA ARG A 136 -5.92 3.63 14.64
C ARG A 136 -5.48 2.42 13.81
N LEU A 137 -5.68 2.47 12.51
CA LEU A 137 -5.23 1.44 11.60
C LEU A 137 -3.99 1.94 10.86
N LYS A 138 -2.87 1.22 10.94
CA LYS A 138 -1.62 1.48 10.18
C LYS A 138 -1.86 1.76 8.70
N GLN A 139 -2.93 1.22 8.17
CA GLN A 139 -3.34 1.41 6.79
C GLN A 139 -3.73 2.86 6.45
N PHE A 140 -3.98 3.73 7.42
CA PHE A 140 -4.22 5.15 7.21
C PHE A 140 -2.94 6.00 7.30
N ASP A 141 -1.79 5.42 7.63
CA ASP A 141 -0.49 6.11 7.67
C ASP A 141 -0.08 6.68 6.30
N TYR A 142 -0.68 6.17 5.22
CA TYR A 142 -0.44 6.62 3.84
C TYR A 142 -1.43 7.67 3.34
N ILE A 143 -2.34 8.13 4.20
CA ILE A 143 -3.38 9.12 3.89
C ILE A 143 -3.12 10.35 4.76
N ASP A 144 -2.93 11.51 4.14
CA ASP A 144 -2.72 12.76 4.86
C ASP A 144 -4.02 13.33 5.47
N SER A 145 -3.92 14.50 6.12
CA SER A 145 -5.05 15.18 6.75
C SER A 145 -6.13 15.62 5.75
N GLU A 146 -5.77 15.79 4.49
CA GLU A 146 -6.67 16.20 3.40
C GLU A 146 -7.20 15.00 2.59
N ASN A 147 -6.93 13.78 3.06
CA ASN A 147 -7.26 12.50 2.43
C ASN A 147 -6.51 12.22 1.11
N HIS A 148 -5.42 12.95 0.82
CA HIS A 148 -4.56 12.57 -0.28
C HIS A 148 -3.79 11.30 0.05
N PHE A 149 -3.58 10.46 -0.96
CA PHE A 149 -3.05 9.12 -0.79
C PHE A 149 -1.65 8.95 -1.39
N ASN A 150 -0.69 8.60 -0.55
CA ASN A 150 0.62 8.16 -1.01
C ASN A 150 0.55 6.69 -1.46
N TYR A 151 -0.09 6.45 -2.61
CA TYR A 151 -0.35 5.10 -3.11
C TYR A 151 0.92 4.33 -3.49
N ASN A 152 1.99 5.00 -3.94
CA ASN A 152 3.25 4.33 -4.26
C ASN A 152 3.84 3.66 -3.01
N SER A 153 3.95 4.39 -1.90
CA SER A 153 4.45 3.83 -0.65
C SER A 153 3.53 2.75 -0.09
N TRP A 154 2.22 2.91 -0.26
CA TRP A 154 1.25 1.90 0.17
C TRP A 154 1.32 0.63 -0.67
N ILE A 155 1.44 0.72 -2.00
CA ILE A 155 1.63 -0.44 -2.88
C ILE A 155 2.88 -1.22 -2.47
N ILE A 156 4.01 -0.54 -2.28
CA ILE A 156 5.26 -1.19 -1.83
C ILE A 156 5.04 -1.92 -0.50
N TYR A 157 4.35 -1.29 0.46
CA TYR A 157 4.02 -1.92 1.73
C TYR A 157 3.14 -3.17 1.55
N MET A 158 2.11 -3.10 0.70
CA MET A 158 1.24 -4.23 0.42
C MET A 158 1.98 -5.37 -0.27
N GLU A 159 2.81 -5.07 -1.26
CA GLU A 159 3.63 -6.08 -1.97
C GLU A 159 4.63 -6.76 -1.04
N GLN A 160 5.25 -6.04 -0.11
CA GLN A 160 6.08 -6.62 0.96
C GLN A 160 5.26 -7.54 1.89
N GLY A 161 3.98 -7.26 2.06
CA GLY A 161 3.01 -8.11 2.76
C GLY A 161 2.53 -9.32 1.97
N GLY A 162 2.99 -9.51 0.72
CA GLY A 162 2.63 -10.61 -0.16
C GLY A 162 1.36 -10.39 -0.96
N TYR A 163 0.95 -9.14 -1.15
CA TYR A 163 -0.16 -8.76 -2.03
C TYR A 163 0.35 -8.52 -3.46
N SER A 164 -0.52 -8.72 -4.44
CA SER A 164 -0.33 -8.30 -5.83
C SER A 164 -1.28 -7.14 -6.11
N CYS A 165 -0.75 -5.99 -6.54
CA CYS A 165 -1.52 -4.76 -6.70
C CYS A 165 -1.72 -4.40 -8.16
N THR A 166 -2.92 -3.91 -8.49
CA THR A 166 -3.30 -3.41 -9.82
C THR A 166 -4.00 -2.07 -9.71
N ILE A 167 -3.79 -1.18 -10.69
CA ILE A 167 -4.44 0.13 -10.78
C ILE A 167 -5.36 0.13 -11.98
N LYS A 168 -6.63 0.52 -11.77
CA LYS A 168 -7.62 0.76 -12.83
C LYS A 168 -7.96 2.26 -12.85
N TYR A 169 -8.09 2.79 -14.06
CA TYR A 169 -8.40 4.19 -14.38
C TYR A 169 -9.78 4.32 -14.96
#